data_bdfaace88eb3162c86023d1d94567a4a
#
_entry.id   bdfaace88eb3162c86023d1d94567a4a
#
_cell.length_a   1.000
_cell.length_b   1.000
_cell.length_c   1.000
_cell.angle_alpha   90.00
_cell.angle_beta   90.00
_cell.angle_gamma   90.00
#
_symmetry.space_group_name_H-M   'P 1'
#
loop_
_entity.id
_entity.type
_entity.pdbx_description
1 polymer ?
#
loop_
_entity_poly.entity_id
_entity_poly.type
_entity_poly.pdbx_seq_one_letter_code
_entity_poly.pdbx_strand_id
1 'polypeptide(L)'
;DILPVHLQQGGPPMFKIRTVLASMLTPSWGMYSGLELFEHVPRPGAEENIDNEKFELKPRDYAAAERAGRSLAPFITRLNQIRHENPALHWLRNLRFHEIDNGALLCWSKRDPDTGNTVLVICTFDSAHQQWGNTTLDMPALGFDWHERFTVRDQLTGATYDWGQHNAVLLDPYLEPAHIFTVHRQA
;
A
#
# COMPACT_ATOMS: atom_id res chain seq x y z
N ASP A 1 15.08 -9.78 8.42
CA ASP A 1 14.79 -10.61 9.59
C ASP A 1 14.27 -9.79 10.78
N ILE A 2 14.32 -8.46 10.71
CA ILE A 2 13.77 -7.58 11.76
C ILE A 2 12.25 -7.69 11.77
N LEU A 3 11.69 -7.92 12.96
CA LEU A 3 10.27 -8.00 13.21
C LEU A 3 9.85 -6.91 14.20
N PRO A 4 9.53 -5.70 13.72
CA PRO A 4 9.19 -4.59 14.60
C PRO A 4 7.86 -4.82 15.32
N VAL A 5 7.68 -4.19 16.49
CA VAL A 5 6.53 -4.38 17.38
C VAL A 5 5.18 -4.24 16.65
N HIS A 6 5.06 -3.31 15.71
CA HIS A 6 3.79 -3.12 14.98
C HIS A 6 3.43 -4.33 14.08
N LEU A 7 4.39 -5.09 13.55
CA LEU A 7 4.11 -6.35 12.85
C LEU A 7 3.81 -7.49 13.84
N GLN A 8 4.44 -7.50 15.00
CA GLN A 8 4.18 -8.51 16.03
C GLN A 8 2.74 -8.44 16.55
N GLN A 9 2.17 -7.23 16.65
CA GLN A 9 0.90 -6.98 17.34
C GLN A 9 -0.25 -6.56 16.40
N GLY A 10 0.05 -6.02 15.23
CA GLY A 10 -0.95 -5.41 14.35
C GLY A 10 -1.72 -6.39 13.47
N GLY A 11 -1.40 -7.68 13.51
CA GLY A 11 -2.07 -8.73 12.77
C GLY A 11 -2.01 -8.58 11.23
N PRO A 12 -2.80 -9.37 10.49
CA PRO A 12 -2.82 -9.33 9.02
C PRO A 12 -3.05 -7.94 8.42
N PRO A 13 -3.89 -7.04 9.00
CA PRO A 13 -4.02 -5.67 8.48
C PRO A 13 -2.69 -4.91 8.46
N MET A 14 -1.87 -5.00 9.50
CA MET A 14 -0.58 -4.32 9.54
C MET A 14 0.38 -4.85 8.46
N PHE A 15 0.36 -6.15 8.18
CA PHE A 15 1.14 -6.73 7.08
C PHE A 15 0.71 -6.15 5.72
N LYS A 16 -0.60 -6.01 5.47
CA LYS A 16 -1.10 -5.35 4.24
C LYS A 16 -0.65 -3.89 4.17
N ILE A 17 -0.81 -3.12 5.25
CA ILE A 17 -0.39 -1.72 5.35
C ILE A 17 1.10 -1.58 5.00
N ARG A 18 1.96 -2.34 5.67
CA ARG A 18 3.41 -2.29 5.44
C ARG A 18 3.81 -2.70 4.03
N THR A 19 3.12 -3.67 3.46
CA THR A 19 3.36 -4.11 2.08
C THR A 19 2.96 -3.03 1.07
N VAL A 20 1.83 -2.33 1.26
CA VAL A 20 1.45 -1.17 0.43
C VAL A 20 2.49 -0.07 0.52
N LEU A 21 2.87 0.33 1.74
CA LEU A 21 3.88 1.39 1.94
C LEU A 21 5.20 1.03 1.25
N ALA A 22 5.72 -0.17 1.49
CA ALA A 22 6.99 -0.60 0.90
C ALA A 22 6.92 -0.67 -0.63
N SER A 23 5.84 -1.21 -1.19
CA SER A 23 5.71 -1.44 -2.62
C SER A 23 5.32 -0.21 -3.43
N MET A 24 4.58 0.76 -2.86
CA MET A 24 4.06 1.92 -3.60
C MET A 24 4.92 3.19 -3.44
N LEU A 25 5.72 3.31 -2.37
CA LEU A 25 6.58 4.47 -2.16
C LEU A 25 7.88 4.40 -2.98
N THR A 26 8.39 3.21 -3.26
CA THR A 26 9.71 3.02 -3.88
C THR A 26 9.64 2.21 -5.19
N PRO A 27 10.57 2.43 -6.13
CA PRO A 27 10.63 1.65 -7.38
C PRO A 27 11.15 0.22 -7.16
N SER A 28 11.82 -0.04 -6.04
CA SER A 28 12.34 -1.35 -5.69
C SER A 28 12.01 -1.66 -4.24
N TRP A 29 11.51 -2.86 -3.99
CA TRP A 29 11.21 -3.33 -2.66
C TRP A 29 11.52 -4.81 -2.53
N GLY A 30 11.75 -5.24 -1.30
CA GLY A 30 12.00 -6.64 -0.98
C GLY A 30 11.21 -7.04 0.27
N MET A 31 11.01 -8.33 0.44
CA MET A 31 10.40 -8.88 1.64
C MET A 31 11.22 -10.05 2.16
N TYR A 32 11.21 -10.21 3.47
CA TYR A 32 11.77 -11.39 4.11
C TYR A 32 10.80 -12.56 4.00
N SER A 33 11.33 -13.73 3.71
CA SER A 33 10.53 -14.97 3.58
C SER A 33 9.76 -15.25 4.88
N GLY A 34 8.45 -15.50 4.76
CA GLY A 34 7.54 -15.64 5.89
C GLY A 34 6.60 -14.45 6.09
N LEU A 35 6.91 -13.27 5.51
CA LEU A 35 6.00 -12.13 5.51
C LEU A 35 4.67 -12.49 4.83
N GLU A 36 4.71 -13.24 3.75
CA GLU A 36 3.54 -13.72 3.01
C GLU A 36 2.68 -14.71 3.81
N LEU A 37 3.19 -15.27 4.88
CA LEU A 37 2.49 -16.16 5.82
C LEU A 37 2.11 -15.48 7.13
N PHE A 38 2.26 -14.17 7.22
CA PHE A 38 2.03 -13.39 8.44
C PHE A 38 2.85 -13.87 9.64
N GLU A 39 4.09 -14.34 9.40
CA GLU A 39 4.98 -14.74 10.50
C GLU A 39 5.27 -13.53 11.38
N HIS A 40 4.88 -13.59 12.66
CA HIS A 40 4.88 -12.45 13.58
C HIS A 40 5.36 -12.79 14.99
N VAL A 41 5.90 -13.99 15.19
CA VAL A 41 6.38 -14.41 16.51
C VAL A 41 7.85 -14.03 16.64
N PRO A 42 8.20 -13.15 17.60
CA PRO A 42 9.59 -12.75 17.81
C PRO A 42 10.38 -13.79 18.60
N ARG A 43 11.69 -13.77 18.44
CA ARG A 43 12.62 -14.43 19.36
C ARG A 43 12.53 -13.79 20.74
N PRO A 44 12.64 -14.56 21.82
CA PRO A 44 12.67 -14.00 23.18
C PRO A 44 13.77 -12.93 23.32
N GLY A 45 13.37 -11.72 23.71
CA GLY A 45 14.27 -10.60 23.95
C GLY A 45 14.86 -9.92 22.71
N ALA A 46 14.31 -10.17 21.50
CA ALA A 46 14.78 -9.54 20.26
C ALA A 46 13.62 -9.18 19.32
N GLU A 47 13.81 -8.17 18.47
CA GLU A 47 12.91 -7.83 17.38
C GLU A 47 13.29 -8.57 16.09
N GLU A 48 13.40 -9.89 16.18
CA GLU A 48 13.69 -10.80 15.06
C GLU A 48 12.67 -11.93 15.06
N ASN A 49 12.35 -12.46 13.88
CA ASN A 49 11.49 -13.64 13.80
C ASN A 49 12.11 -14.81 14.56
N ILE A 50 11.25 -15.57 15.25
CA ILE A 50 11.64 -16.87 15.78
C ILE A 50 12.05 -17.78 14.62
N ASP A 51 13.04 -18.65 14.82
CA ASP A 51 13.57 -19.52 13.77
C ASP A 51 13.95 -18.70 12.50
N ASN A 52 14.70 -17.63 12.70
CA ASN A 52 15.10 -16.71 11.63
C ASN A 52 16.16 -17.27 10.66
N GLU A 53 16.46 -18.53 10.79
CA GLU A 53 17.10 -19.41 9.80
C GLU A 53 18.32 -18.90 9.07
N LYS A 54 19.24 -18.37 9.78
CA LYS A 54 20.50 -18.00 9.10
C LYS A 54 21.25 -19.21 8.56
N PHE A 55 20.98 -20.40 9.11
CA PHE A 55 21.66 -21.66 8.82
C PHE A 55 20.76 -22.91 8.85
N GLU A 56 19.47 -22.74 9.05
CA GLU A 56 18.51 -23.84 9.19
C GLU A 56 17.46 -23.80 8.09
N LEU A 57 17.00 -24.96 7.65
CA LEU A 57 15.89 -25.05 6.71
C LEU A 57 14.57 -24.96 7.47
N LYS A 58 13.76 -23.95 7.14
CA LYS A 58 12.39 -23.80 7.66
C LYS A 58 11.39 -24.17 6.58
N PRO A 59 10.81 -25.38 6.61
CA PRO A 59 9.78 -25.76 5.63
C PRO A 59 8.50 -24.97 5.87
N ARG A 60 7.92 -24.44 4.77
CA ARG A 60 6.66 -23.69 4.79
C ARG A 60 5.73 -24.26 3.74
N ASP A 61 4.49 -24.58 4.12
CA ASP A 61 3.45 -25.01 3.17
C ASP A 61 2.64 -23.80 2.68
N TYR A 62 3.20 -23.10 1.71
CA TYR A 62 2.58 -21.91 1.09
C TYR A 62 1.24 -22.25 0.46
N ALA A 63 1.13 -23.40 -0.21
CA ALA A 63 -0.10 -23.80 -0.88
C ALA A 63 -1.23 -24.11 0.12
N ALA A 64 -0.93 -24.76 1.24
CA ALA A 64 -1.92 -24.98 2.29
C ALA A 64 -2.35 -23.67 2.96
N ALA A 65 -1.43 -22.75 3.20
CA ALA A 65 -1.74 -21.43 3.76
C ALA A 65 -2.67 -20.63 2.83
N GLU A 66 -2.41 -20.64 1.53
CA GLU A 66 -3.23 -19.94 0.53
C GLU A 66 -4.63 -20.54 0.45
N ARG A 67 -4.76 -21.88 0.36
CA ARG A 67 -6.06 -22.56 0.39
C ARG A 67 -6.87 -22.27 1.66
N ALA A 68 -6.19 -22.04 2.76
CA ALA A 68 -6.83 -21.71 4.04
C ALA A 68 -7.13 -20.21 4.23
N GLY A 69 -6.86 -19.36 3.23
CA GLY A 69 -7.02 -17.90 3.32
C GLY A 69 -6.05 -17.23 4.31
N ARG A 70 -4.94 -17.89 4.63
CA ARG A 70 -3.90 -17.42 5.56
C ARG A 70 -2.61 -17.07 4.83
N SER A 71 -2.74 -16.44 3.65
CA SER A 71 -1.61 -16.01 2.84
C SER A 71 -1.82 -14.60 2.32
N LEU A 72 -0.77 -13.79 2.41
CA LEU A 72 -0.69 -12.45 1.81
C LEU A 72 -0.28 -12.51 0.33
N ALA A 73 0.12 -13.68 -0.19
CA ALA A 73 0.64 -13.83 -1.54
C ALA A 73 -0.30 -13.32 -2.64
N PRO A 74 -1.63 -13.55 -2.61
CA PRO A 74 -2.55 -12.97 -3.59
C PRO A 74 -2.54 -11.43 -3.59
N PHE A 75 -2.48 -10.82 -2.41
CA PHE A 75 -2.40 -9.35 -2.27
C PHE A 75 -1.07 -8.82 -2.81
N ILE A 76 0.05 -9.44 -2.47
CA ILE A 76 1.37 -9.11 -3.02
C ILE A 76 1.39 -9.24 -4.54
N THR A 77 0.80 -10.30 -5.08
CA THR A 77 0.67 -10.51 -6.53
C THR A 77 -0.07 -9.34 -7.17
N ARG A 78 -1.21 -8.92 -6.59
CA ARG A 78 -1.96 -7.75 -7.09
C ARG A 78 -1.14 -6.48 -7.05
N LEU A 79 -0.44 -6.19 -5.95
CA LEU A 79 0.43 -5.01 -5.85
C LEU A 79 1.53 -5.04 -6.91
N ASN A 80 2.16 -6.18 -7.15
CA ASN A 80 3.19 -6.31 -8.18
C ASN A 80 2.63 -6.13 -9.60
N GLN A 81 1.41 -6.60 -9.89
CA GLN A 81 0.72 -6.32 -11.15
C GLN A 81 0.50 -4.82 -11.34
N ILE A 82 -0.05 -4.14 -10.31
CA ILE A 82 -0.25 -2.67 -10.33
C ILE A 82 1.08 -1.97 -10.62
N ARG A 83 2.15 -2.38 -9.97
CA ARG A 83 3.50 -1.82 -10.19
C ARG A 83 3.99 -2.02 -11.62
N HIS A 84 3.78 -3.20 -12.17
CA HIS A 84 4.20 -3.53 -13.53
C HIS A 84 3.41 -2.72 -14.58
N GLU A 85 2.13 -2.55 -14.36
CA GLU A 85 1.21 -1.84 -15.28
C GLU A 85 1.36 -0.31 -15.23
N ASN A 86 1.99 0.26 -14.18
CA ASN A 86 2.06 1.70 -13.96
C ASN A 86 3.50 2.24 -13.96
N PRO A 87 3.98 2.83 -15.08
CA PRO A 87 5.33 3.42 -15.17
C PRO A 87 5.64 4.45 -14.07
N ALA A 88 4.65 5.17 -13.57
CA ALA A 88 4.81 6.10 -12.46
C ALA A 88 5.46 5.46 -11.23
N LEU A 89 5.25 4.16 -11.00
CA LEU A 89 5.79 3.42 -9.86
C LEU A 89 7.24 2.96 -10.07
N HIS A 90 7.80 3.14 -11.26
CA HIS A 90 9.17 2.75 -11.59
C HIS A 90 10.22 3.81 -11.24
N TRP A 91 9.79 5.02 -10.82
CA TRP A 91 10.65 6.14 -10.49
C TRP A 91 10.73 6.38 -8.98
N LEU A 92 11.88 6.87 -8.49
CA LEU A 92 12.05 7.27 -7.09
C LEU A 92 11.71 8.76 -6.88
N ARG A 93 12.14 9.62 -7.80
CA ARG A 93 12.15 11.08 -7.62
C ARG A 93 10.83 11.78 -7.97
N ASN A 94 9.82 11.05 -8.38
CA ASN A 94 8.50 11.56 -8.76
C ASN A 94 7.47 11.47 -7.62
N LEU A 95 7.90 11.21 -6.40
CA LEU A 95 7.05 11.10 -5.22
C LEU A 95 6.61 12.50 -4.75
N ARG A 96 5.30 12.69 -4.58
CA ARG A 96 4.70 13.89 -4.03
C ARG A 96 3.72 13.53 -2.92
N PHE A 97 3.90 14.05 -1.71
CA PHE A 97 2.93 13.93 -0.64
C PHE A 97 1.86 15.03 -0.76
N HIS A 98 0.62 14.66 -0.41
CA HIS A 98 -0.54 15.55 -0.36
C HIS A 98 -1.03 15.67 1.06
N GLU A 99 -1.74 16.77 1.36
CA GLU A 99 -2.34 16.98 2.67
C GLU A 99 -3.56 16.08 2.85
N ILE A 100 -3.74 15.60 4.07
CA ILE A 100 -4.92 14.89 4.55
C ILE A 100 -5.14 15.27 6.02
N ASP A 101 -6.36 15.57 6.40
CA ASP A 101 -6.72 16.14 7.72
C ASP A 101 -6.77 15.10 8.87
N ASN A 102 -6.25 13.88 8.63
CA ASN A 102 -6.15 12.81 9.62
C ASN A 102 -4.71 12.26 9.68
N GLY A 103 -4.04 12.43 10.82
CA GLY A 103 -2.66 11.96 11.02
C GLY A 103 -2.48 10.43 11.01
N ALA A 104 -3.56 9.65 11.04
CA ALA A 104 -3.52 8.19 10.84
C ALA A 104 -3.52 7.78 9.36
N LEU A 105 -3.64 8.73 8.44
CA LEU A 105 -3.65 8.50 7.00
C LEU A 105 -2.45 9.16 6.33
N LEU A 106 -1.97 8.56 5.26
CA LEU A 106 -0.94 9.11 4.39
C LEU A 106 -1.46 9.17 2.96
N CYS A 107 -1.32 10.32 2.31
CA CYS A 107 -1.69 10.54 0.92
C CYS A 107 -0.47 10.92 0.09
N TRP A 108 -0.24 10.23 -1.03
CA TRP A 108 0.86 10.57 -1.95
C TRP A 108 0.53 10.19 -3.39
N SER A 109 1.20 10.83 -4.32
CA SER A 109 1.16 10.46 -5.73
C SER A 109 2.54 10.25 -6.32
N LYS A 110 2.57 9.55 -7.43
CA LYS A 110 3.70 9.42 -8.34
C LYS A 110 3.19 9.61 -9.76
N ARG A 111 3.88 10.45 -10.52
CA ARG A 111 3.55 10.72 -11.91
C ARG A 111 4.76 10.45 -12.79
N ASP A 112 4.58 9.66 -13.83
CA ASP A 112 5.58 9.46 -14.86
C ASP A 112 5.65 10.69 -15.77
N PRO A 113 6.82 11.35 -15.89
CA PRO A 113 6.95 12.57 -16.68
C PRO A 113 6.77 12.34 -18.18
N ASP A 114 7.10 11.14 -18.67
CA ASP A 114 7.11 10.83 -20.10
C ASP A 114 5.72 10.44 -20.62
N THR A 115 5.02 9.62 -19.89
CA THR A 115 3.69 9.11 -20.30
C THR A 115 2.53 9.85 -19.66
N GLY A 116 2.77 10.59 -18.57
CA GLY A 116 1.72 11.20 -17.76
C GLY A 116 0.93 10.20 -16.90
N ASN A 117 1.28 8.91 -16.92
CA ASN A 117 0.69 7.93 -16.02
C ASN A 117 0.82 8.40 -14.57
N THR A 118 -0.28 8.41 -13.84
CA THR A 118 -0.33 8.94 -12.47
C THR A 118 -1.01 7.93 -11.56
N VAL A 119 -0.34 7.61 -10.45
CA VAL A 119 -0.86 6.78 -9.37
C VAL A 119 -0.97 7.63 -8.11
N LEU A 120 -2.14 7.64 -7.51
CA LEU A 120 -2.44 8.33 -6.24
C LEU A 120 -2.80 7.27 -5.20
N VAL A 121 -2.15 7.32 -4.05
CA VAL A 121 -2.33 6.33 -2.98
C VAL A 121 -2.72 7.00 -1.69
N ILE A 122 -3.70 6.45 -1.01
CA ILE A 122 -4.02 6.78 0.38
C ILE A 122 -3.92 5.48 1.18
N CYS A 123 -3.18 5.50 2.28
CA CYS A 123 -2.95 4.33 3.13
C CYS A 123 -3.15 4.70 4.60
N THR A 124 -3.79 3.84 5.38
CA THR A 124 -3.87 4.01 6.83
C THR A 124 -2.60 3.50 7.51
N PHE A 125 -2.28 4.08 8.68
CA PHE A 125 -1.29 3.54 9.62
C PHE A 125 -1.95 2.77 10.78
N ASP A 126 -3.28 2.88 10.93
CA ASP A 126 -4.03 2.20 11.97
C ASP A 126 -4.46 0.82 11.46
N SER A 127 -3.99 -0.24 12.13
CA SER A 127 -4.35 -1.62 11.82
C SER A 127 -5.60 -2.12 12.56
N ALA A 128 -6.19 -1.30 13.43
CA ALA A 128 -7.26 -1.72 14.33
C ALA A 128 -8.61 -1.03 14.05
N HIS A 129 -8.60 0.23 13.60
CA HIS A 129 -9.81 1.02 13.48
C HIS A 129 -9.96 1.63 12.09
N GLN A 130 -11.20 1.84 11.68
CA GLN A 130 -11.50 2.64 10.50
C GLN A 130 -11.01 4.06 10.66
N GLN A 131 -10.45 4.61 9.59
CA GLN A 131 -9.94 5.98 9.54
C GLN A 131 -10.62 6.74 8.41
N TRP A 132 -11.15 7.91 8.75
CA TRP A 132 -11.76 8.83 7.81
C TRP A 132 -10.95 10.12 7.72
N GLY A 133 -10.86 10.73 6.53
CA GLY A 133 -10.19 12.00 6.33
C GLY A 133 -10.54 12.65 5.01
N ASN A 134 -10.20 13.95 4.89
CA ASN A 134 -10.33 14.70 3.64
C ASN A 134 -8.94 14.99 3.08
N THR A 135 -8.74 14.67 1.81
CA THR A 135 -7.52 15.02 1.08
C THR A 135 -7.58 16.46 0.59
N THR A 136 -6.41 17.14 0.56
CA THR A 136 -6.18 18.37 -0.21
C THR A 136 -5.03 18.11 -1.17
N LEU A 137 -5.36 17.90 -2.44
CA LEU A 137 -4.42 17.46 -3.46
C LEU A 137 -3.67 18.64 -4.08
N ASP A 138 -2.36 18.46 -4.31
CA ASP A 138 -1.56 19.31 -5.17
C ASP A 138 -1.90 18.97 -6.63
N MET A 139 -2.90 19.67 -7.20
CA MET A 139 -3.44 19.40 -8.51
C MET A 139 -2.41 19.48 -9.64
N PRO A 140 -1.51 20.50 -9.67
CA PRO A 140 -0.42 20.56 -10.65
C PRO A 140 0.51 19.35 -10.60
N ALA A 141 0.80 18.81 -9.42
CA ALA A 141 1.62 17.61 -9.28
C ALA A 141 0.97 16.36 -9.92
N LEU A 142 -0.35 16.34 -9.98
CA LEU A 142 -1.13 15.30 -10.67
C LEU A 142 -1.28 15.58 -12.19
N GLY A 143 -0.92 16.78 -12.64
CA GLY A 143 -1.04 17.22 -14.03
C GLY A 143 -2.36 17.87 -14.38
N PHE A 144 -3.06 18.49 -13.40
CA PHE A 144 -4.35 19.15 -13.54
C PHE A 144 -4.30 20.62 -13.09
N ASP A 145 -5.23 21.43 -13.59
CA ASP A 145 -5.48 22.75 -13.04
C ASP A 145 -6.22 22.66 -11.69
N TRP A 146 -6.11 23.69 -10.84
CA TRP A 146 -6.64 23.69 -9.47
C TRP A 146 -8.14 23.37 -9.35
N HIS A 147 -8.94 23.72 -10.34
CA HIS A 147 -10.40 23.54 -10.33
C HIS A 147 -10.86 22.39 -11.22
N GLU A 148 -9.92 21.69 -11.83
CA GLU A 148 -10.22 20.59 -12.75
C GLU A 148 -10.73 19.37 -11.97
N ARG A 149 -11.63 18.62 -12.59
CA ARG A 149 -12.08 17.33 -12.06
C ARG A 149 -11.49 16.20 -12.90
N PHE A 150 -11.34 15.06 -12.25
CA PHE A 150 -10.73 13.89 -12.86
C PHE A 150 -11.36 12.61 -12.30
N THR A 151 -11.21 11.52 -13.04
CA THR A 151 -11.67 10.21 -12.60
C THR A 151 -10.52 9.45 -11.94
N VAL A 152 -10.78 8.82 -10.81
CA VAL A 152 -9.88 7.86 -10.19
C VAL A 152 -10.47 6.45 -10.25
N ARG A 153 -9.64 5.46 -10.58
CA ARG A 153 -10.02 4.05 -10.53
C ARG A 153 -9.15 3.31 -9.53
N ASP A 154 -9.78 2.73 -8.52
CA ASP A 154 -9.11 1.93 -7.51
C ASP A 154 -8.61 0.60 -8.11
N GLN A 155 -7.34 0.36 -8.01
CA GLN A 155 -6.69 -0.82 -8.55
C GLN A 155 -6.85 -2.07 -7.66
N LEU A 156 -7.29 -1.88 -6.41
CA LEU A 156 -7.59 -3.00 -5.50
C LEU A 156 -9.03 -3.48 -5.68
N THR A 157 -9.99 -2.56 -5.74
CA THR A 157 -11.43 -2.89 -5.77
C THR A 157 -12.04 -2.81 -7.16
N GLY A 158 -11.44 -2.03 -8.07
CA GLY A 158 -11.99 -1.70 -9.38
C GLY A 158 -13.01 -0.57 -9.36
N ALA A 159 -13.36 -0.01 -8.19
CA ALA A 159 -14.29 1.11 -8.06
C ALA A 159 -13.76 2.38 -8.73
N THR A 160 -14.67 3.22 -9.20
CA THR A 160 -14.36 4.47 -9.90
C THR A 160 -15.06 5.64 -9.21
N TYR A 161 -14.36 6.75 -9.05
CA TYR A 161 -14.86 7.95 -8.40
C TYR A 161 -14.53 9.20 -9.22
N ASP A 162 -15.37 10.23 -9.06
CA ASP A 162 -15.14 11.56 -9.62
C ASP A 162 -14.55 12.48 -8.53
N TRP A 163 -13.29 12.87 -8.71
CA TRP A 163 -12.51 13.60 -7.74
C TRP A 163 -12.10 14.99 -8.22
N GLY A 164 -11.75 15.84 -7.29
CA GLY A 164 -11.14 17.15 -7.49
C GLY A 164 -10.03 17.38 -6.47
N GLN A 165 -9.82 18.63 -6.09
CA GLN A 165 -8.81 18.99 -5.11
C GLN A 165 -9.09 18.39 -3.71
N HIS A 166 -10.36 18.40 -3.27
CA HIS A 166 -10.78 17.94 -1.95
C HIS A 166 -11.68 16.72 -2.07
N ASN A 167 -11.34 15.65 -1.34
CA ASN A 167 -12.08 14.37 -1.44
C ASN A 167 -12.12 13.69 -0.07
N ALA A 168 -13.30 13.22 0.31
CA ALA A 168 -13.47 12.38 1.50
C ALA A 168 -13.02 10.94 1.21
N VAL A 169 -12.31 10.34 2.14
CA VAL A 169 -11.88 8.94 2.10
C VAL A 169 -12.19 8.24 3.41
N LEU A 170 -12.51 6.95 3.31
CA LEU A 170 -12.68 6.06 4.45
C LEU A 170 -11.87 4.79 4.17
N LEU A 171 -10.99 4.42 5.09
CA LEU A 171 -10.23 3.18 5.04
C LEU A 171 -10.57 2.29 6.23
N ASP A 172 -10.82 1.01 5.94
CA ASP A 172 -11.00 -0.04 6.94
C ASP A 172 -9.81 -1.00 6.84
N PRO A 173 -8.96 -1.13 7.88
CA PRO A 173 -7.75 -1.94 7.80
C PRO A 173 -8.03 -3.43 7.56
N TYR A 174 -9.21 -3.91 7.91
CA TYR A 174 -9.59 -5.32 7.70
C TYR A 174 -10.10 -5.59 6.28
N LEU A 175 -10.70 -4.59 5.64
CA LEU A 175 -11.22 -4.69 4.29
C LEU A 175 -10.21 -4.10 3.30
N GLU A 176 -10.02 -2.79 3.35
CA GLU A 176 -9.21 -2.00 2.43
C GLU A 176 -8.30 -1.04 3.20
N PRO A 177 -7.07 -1.44 3.55
CA PRO A 177 -6.14 -0.59 4.30
C PRO A 177 -5.58 0.57 3.46
N ALA A 178 -5.82 0.54 2.15
CA ALA A 178 -5.38 1.57 1.23
C ALA A 178 -6.28 1.64 0.00
N HIS A 179 -6.34 2.83 -0.61
CA HIS A 179 -6.73 3.01 -2.00
C HIS A 179 -5.48 3.20 -2.86
N ILE A 180 -5.43 2.55 -4.00
CA ILE A 180 -4.38 2.71 -5.02
C ILE A 180 -5.08 3.08 -6.33
N PHE A 181 -5.10 4.37 -6.62
CA PHE A 181 -5.83 4.90 -7.77
C PHE A 181 -4.93 5.12 -8.97
N THR A 182 -5.38 4.71 -10.16
CA THR A 182 -4.94 5.34 -11.40
C THR A 182 -5.81 6.56 -11.68
N VAL A 183 -5.20 7.61 -12.21
CA VAL A 183 -5.82 8.92 -12.39
C VAL A 183 -6.03 9.18 -13.88
N HIS A 184 -7.24 9.58 -14.27
CA HIS A 184 -7.63 9.76 -15.66
C HIS A 184 -8.34 11.12 -15.87
N ARG A 185 -8.02 11.80 -16.97
CA ARG A 185 -8.80 12.97 -17.39
C ARG A 185 -10.22 12.55 -17.76
N GLN A 186 -11.17 13.40 -17.41
CA GLN A 186 -12.53 13.26 -17.95
C GLN A 186 -12.50 13.61 -19.43
N ALA A 187 -13.20 12.81 -20.24
CA ALA A 187 -13.33 13.02 -21.68
C ALA A 187 -14.26 14.19 -21.99
#